data_db0796e0b9c92cca3bcd3204034865fd
#
_entry.id   db0796e0b9c92cca3bcd3204034865fd
#
_cell.length_a   1.000
_cell.length_b   1.000
_cell.length_c   1.000
_cell.angle_alpha   90.00
_cell.angle_beta   90.00
_cell.angle_gamma   90.00
#
_symmetry.space_group_name_H-M   'P 1'
#
loop_
_entity.id
_entity.type
_entity.pdbx_description
1 polymer ?
#
loop_
_entity_poly.entity_id
_entity_poly.type
_entity_poly.pdbx_seq_one_letter_code
_entity_poly.pdbx_strand_id
1 'polypeptide(L)'
;MKVKEIVLYKVNMRMKNPFTTSFGTQQDRLFLIVEAKSDTGISGWGECVTTELPLYIEEFTQSAWYMLEENLIPLVINEEIDHPDELQEKFNPFKRNNLAKSALEGAIWDLYAKTEGKSLASCLGGVHDTVEVGVSLGIEKNIDDLLKSIKQKSEEGYKRIKVKIKPSKDID
;
A
#
# COMPACT_ATOMS: atom_id res chain seq x y z
N MET A 1 -5.72 -1.75 -23.23
CA MET A 1 -4.41 -1.05 -23.09
C MET A 1 -3.28 -2.05 -23.06
N LYS A 2 -2.12 -1.68 -23.60
CA LYS A 2 -0.95 -2.56 -23.61
C LYS A 2 0.11 -2.10 -22.59
N VAL A 3 0.50 -2.98 -21.69
CA VAL A 3 1.58 -2.71 -20.74
C VAL A 3 2.93 -2.95 -21.44
N LYS A 4 3.71 -1.91 -21.62
CA LYS A 4 4.97 -1.95 -22.40
C LYS A 4 6.19 -2.16 -21.51
N GLU A 5 6.20 -1.54 -20.34
CA GLU A 5 7.32 -1.58 -19.41
C GLU A 5 6.80 -1.56 -17.98
N ILE A 6 7.46 -2.29 -17.10
CA ILE A 6 7.25 -2.19 -15.66
C ILE A 6 8.59 -1.92 -15.00
N VAL A 7 8.62 -0.91 -14.15
CA VAL A 7 9.80 -0.52 -13.38
C VAL A 7 9.53 -0.70 -11.89
N LEU A 8 10.42 -1.40 -11.22
CA LEU A 8 10.37 -1.57 -9.77
C LEU A 8 11.37 -0.62 -9.10
N TYR A 9 10.88 0.15 -8.15
CA TYR A 9 11.69 1.04 -7.33
C TYR A 9 11.72 0.54 -5.90
N LYS A 10 12.92 0.34 -5.36
CA LYS A 10 13.14 0.06 -3.94
C LYS A 10 13.37 1.38 -3.22
N VAL A 11 12.42 1.78 -2.38
CA VAL A 11 12.40 3.08 -1.72
C VAL A 11 12.63 2.93 -0.23
N ASN A 12 13.58 3.70 0.30
CA ASN A 12 13.75 3.84 1.76
C ASN A 12 13.33 5.26 2.16
N MET A 13 12.25 5.37 2.93
CA MET A 13 11.66 6.64 3.34
C MET A 13 11.74 6.81 4.86
N ARG A 14 12.33 7.93 5.29
CA ARG A 14 12.34 8.31 6.69
C ARG A 14 10.99 8.91 7.09
N MET A 15 10.35 8.33 8.09
CA MET A 15 9.09 8.84 8.61
C MET A 15 9.31 10.13 9.42
N LYS A 16 8.36 11.07 9.35
CA LYS A 16 8.39 12.33 10.12
C LYS A 16 8.44 12.08 11.62
N ASN A 17 7.67 11.08 12.08
CA ASN A 17 7.66 10.62 13.47
C ASN A 17 7.89 9.11 13.49
N PRO A 18 8.65 8.58 14.45
CA PRO A 18 8.78 7.14 14.63
C PRO A 18 7.41 6.52 14.95
N PHE A 19 7.17 5.33 14.44
CA PHE A 19 5.95 4.59 14.67
C PHE A 19 6.21 3.37 15.53
N THR A 20 5.73 3.41 16.78
CA THR A 20 5.91 2.34 17.75
C THR A 20 4.72 1.41 17.80
N THR A 21 4.98 0.12 17.73
CA THR A 21 4.01 -0.96 17.81
C THR A 21 4.47 -1.98 18.86
N SER A 22 3.69 -3.05 19.09
CA SER A 22 4.12 -4.18 19.92
C SER A 22 5.34 -4.93 19.37
N PHE A 23 5.63 -4.80 18.07
CA PHE A 23 6.77 -5.45 17.39
C PHE A 23 8.06 -4.61 17.42
N GLY A 24 7.97 -3.34 17.77
CA GLY A 24 9.12 -2.43 17.81
C GLY A 24 8.80 -1.04 17.29
N THR A 25 9.85 -0.23 17.17
CA THR A 25 9.78 1.15 16.68
C THR A 25 10.40 1.21 15.28
N GLN A 26 9.65 1.73 14.32
CA GLN A 26 10.09 1.95 12.96
C GLN A 26 10.28 3.44 12.70
N GLN A 27 11.46 3.84 12.24
CA GLN A 27 11.80 5.21 11.86
C GLN A 27 11.95 5.34 10.33
N ASP A 28 12.54 4.33 9.71
CA ASP A 28 12.73 4.27 8.27
C ASP A 28 11.89 3.13 7.71
N ARG A 29 11.32 3.34 6.53
CA ARG A 29 10.43 2.39 5.89
C ARG A 29 10.94 2.01 4.51
N LEU A 30 11.29 0.74 4.36
CA LEU A 30 11.67 0.14 3.10
C LEU A 30 10.43 -0.49 2.46
N PHE A 31 10.14 -0.12 1.22
CA PHE A 31 9.00 -0.63 0.45
C PHE A 31 9.29 -0.55 -1.05
N LEU A 32 8.39 -1.10 -1.87
CA LEU A 32 8.52 -1.05 -3.32
C LEU A 32 7.44 -0.16 -3.92
N ILE A 33 7.81 0.56 -4.97
CA ILE A 33 6.90 1.23 -5.89
C ILE A 33 6.96 0.50 -7.23
N VAL A 34 5.82 0.30 -7.83
CA VAL A 34 5.64 -0.29 -9.15
C VAL A 34 5.16 0.79 -10.10
N GLU A 35 5.89 1.03 -11.18
CA GLU A 35 5.45 1.87 -12.29
C GLU A 35 5.13 0.98 -13.49
N ALA A 36 3.89 1.02 -13.95
CA ALA A 36 3.45 0.37 -15.18
C ALA A 36 3.29 1.41 -16.29
N LYS A 37 4.00 1.23 -17.41
CA LYS A 37 3.95 2.14 -18.56
C LYS A 37 3.24 1.51 -19.74
N SER A 38 2.34 2.25 -20.36
CA SER A 38 1.70 1.86 -21.61
C SER A 38 2.62 2.13 -22.81
N ASP A 39 2.26 1.58 -23.94
CA ASP A 39 2.83 1.89 -25.26
C ASP A 39 2.58 3.34 -25.70
N THR A 40 1.59 4.02 -25.11
CA THR A 40 1.29 5.45 -25.34
C THR A 40 2.07 6.39 -24.43
N GLY A 41 2.89 5.87 -23.51
CA GLY A 41 3.72 6.66 -22.59
C GLY A 41 3.01 7.11 -21.31
N ILE A 42 1.79 6.64 -21.05
CA ILE A 42 1.10 6.91 -19.78
C ILE A 42 1.66 5.96 -18.71
N SER A 43 1.87 6.48 -17.49
CA SER A 43 2.34 5.69 -16.33
C SER A 43 1.26 5.55 -15.26
N GLY A 44 1.06 4.35 -14.78
CA GLY A 44 0.29 4.01 -13.58
C GLY A 44 1.20 3.56 -12.45
N TRP A 45 0.79 3.82 -11.20
CA TRP A 45 1.62 3.63 -10.01
C TRP A 45 0.94 2.75 -8.96
N GLY A 46 1.69 1.86 -8.34
CA GLY A 46 1.25 1.03 -7.23
C GLY A 46 2.33 0.93 -6.15
N GLU A 47 1.91 0.67 -4.91
CA GLU A 47 2.79 0.56 -3.75
C GLU A 47 2.71 -0.84 -3.14
N CYS A 48 3.88 -1.47 -2.93
CA CYS A 48 4.02 -2.71 -2.19
C CYS A 48 4.50 -2.41 -0.77
N VAL A 49 3.58 -2.41 0.19
CA VAL A 49 3.78 -1.99 1.59
C VAL A 49 4.46 -3.06 2.44
N THR A 50 5.55 -3.63 1.97
CA THR A 50 6.33 -4.62 2.71
C THR A 50 7.17 -4.01 3.82
N THR A 51 7.72 -4.88 4.66
CA THR A 51 8.79 -4.56 5.62
C THR A 51 10.09 -5.20 5.16
N GLU A 52 11.23 -4.78 5.70
CA GLU A 52 12.53 -5.34 5.34
C GLU A 52 12.65 -6.83 5.70
N LEU A 53 12.07 -7.23 6.85
CA LEU A 53 12.07 -8.59 7.36
C LEU A 53 10.63 -9.10 7.57
N PRO A 54 10.38 -10.41 7.51
CA PRO A 54 9.05 -11.01 7.67
C PRO A 54 8.61 -11.07 9.15
N LEU A 55 8.58 -9.89 9.83
CA LEU A 55 8.25 -9.78 11.25
C LEU A 55 6.75 -9.59 11.53
N TYR A 56 5.99 -9.21 10.52
CA TYR A 56 4.55 -8.97 10.65
C TYR A 56 3.72 -9.97 9.87
N ILE A 57 4.10 -10.20 8.63
CA ILE A 57 3.54 -11.24 7.74
C ILE A 57 4.70 -11.94 7.02
N GLU A 58 4.41 -12.99 6.28
CA GLU A 58 5.40 -13.76 5.52
C GLU A 58 6.01 -12.99 4.35
N GLU A 59 5.31 -11.99 3.79
CA GLU A 59 5.84 -11.16 2.72
C GLU A 59 6.76 -10.08 3.28
N PHE A 60 7.92 -9.93 2.66
CA PHE A 60 8.88 -8.88 2.93
C PHE A 60 9.49 -8.36 1.62
N THR A 61 10.20 -7.25 1.68
CA THR A 61 10.62 -6.52 0.48
C THR A 61 11.33 -7.38 -0.56
N GLN A 62 12.24 -8.28 -0.14
CA GLN A 62 12.98 -9.12 -1.07
C GLN A 62 12.10 -10.23 -1.67
N SER A 63 11.22 -10.86 -0.89
CA SER A 63 10.30 -11.87 -1.41
C SER A 63 9.28 -11.25 -2.37
N ALA A 64 8.77 -10.07 -2.06
CA ALA A 64 7.86 -9.35 -2.93
C ALA A 64 8.53 -8.89 -4.24
N TRP A 65 9.79 -8.43 -4.17
CA TRP A 65 10.58 -8.13 -5.37
C TRP A 65 10.68 -9.35 -6.28
N TYR A 66 11.12 -10.48 -5.73
CA TYR A 66 11.25 -11.73 -6.50
C TYR A 66 9.90 -12.16 -7.10
N MET A 67 8.82 -12.07 -6.31
CA MET A 67 7.48 -12.43 -6.76
C MET A 67 7.01 -11.55 -7.91
N LEU A 68 7.25 -10.25 -7.82
CA LEU A 68 6.93 -9.30 -8.88
C LEU A 68 7.75 -9.59 -10.15
N GLU A 69 9.07 -9.61 -10.02
CA GLU A 69 10.01 -9.69 -11.15
C GLU A 69 9.89 -11.01 -11.91
N GLU A 70 9.90 -12.13 -11.19
CA GLU A 70 10.02 -13.46 -11.80
C GLU A 70 8.67 -14.13 -12.10
N ASN A 71 7.58 -13.69 -11.43
CA ASN A 71 6.30 -14.41 -11.53
C ASN A 71 5.13 -13.55 -12.02
N LEU A 72 4.96 -12.34 -11.52
CA LEU A 72 3.75 -11.56 -11.82
C LEU A 72 3.93 -10.64 -13.03
N ILE A 73 5.04 -9.94 -13.14
CA ILE A 73 5.33 -9.04 -14.28
C ILE A 73 5.33 -9.80 -15.62
N PRO A 74 5.91 -11.00 -15.74
CA PRO A 74 5.87 -11.76 -16.99
C PRO A 74 4.46 -12.07 -17.51
N LEU A 75 3.44 -12.05 -16.64
CA LEU A 75 2.04 -12.34 -17.02
C LEU A 75 1.32 -11.13 -17.63
N VAL A 76 1.91 -9.95 -17.53
CA VAL A 76 1.25 -8.70 -17.94
C VAL A 76 2.06 -7.87 -18.93
N ILE A 77 3.38 -8.10 -19.00
CA ILE A 77 4.26 -7.35 -19.88
C ILE A 77 3.98 -7.70 -21.35
N ASN A 78 3.84 -6.71 -22.20
CA ASN A 78 3.45 -6.80 -23.62
C ASN A 78 2.06 -7.42 -23.88
N GLU A 79 1.29 -7.74 -22.83
CA GLU A 79 -0.08 -8.22 -22.94
C GLU A 79 -1.06 -7.06 -23.18
N GLU A 80 -2.11 -7.35 -23.92
CA GLU A 80 -3.30 -6.50 -24.03
C GLU A 80 -4.19 -6.78 -22.81
N ILE A 81 -4.53 -5.75 -22.06
CA ILE A 81 -5.43 -5.83 -20.91
C ILE A 81 -6.64 -4.96 -21.22
N ASP A 82 -7.78 -5.61 -21.45
CA ASP A 82 -9.03 -4.92 -21.71
C ASP A 82 -9.59 -4.29 -20.45
N HIS A 83 -9.54 -5.04 -19.34
CA HIS A 83 -9.94 -4.54 -18.01
C HIS A 83 -9.07 -5.13 -16.91
N PRO A 84 -8.69 -4.34 -15.87
CA PRO A 84 -7.79 -4.82 -14.81
C PRO A 84 -8.33 -6.00 -13.96
N ASP A 85 -9.63 -6.24 -13.95
CA ASP A 85 -10.24 -7.42 -13.26
C ASP A 85 -9.68 -8.75 -13.77
N GLU A 86 -9.18 -8.80 -15.02
CA GLU A 86 -8.54 -9.99 -15.59
C GLU A 86 -7.30 -10.43 -14.81
N LEU A 87 -6.66 -9.51 -14.11
CA LEU A 87 -5.46 -9.81 -13.31
C LEU A 87 -5.76 -10.77 -12.18
N GLN A 88 -6.98 -10.79 -11.65
CA GLN A 88 -7.38 -11.72 -10.61
C GLN A 88 -7.20 -13.18 -11.07
N GLU A 89 -7.63 -13.50 -12.28
CA GLU A 89 -7.48 -14.84 -12.83
C GLU A 89 -6.02 -15.17 -13.09
N LYS A 90 -5.25 -14.23 -13.65
CA LYS A 90 -3.81 -14.40 -13.92
C LYS A 90 -3.00 -14.63 -12.64
N PHE A 91 -3.36 -13.96 -11.54
CA PHE A 91 -2.63 -14.04 -10.26
C PHE A 91 -3.14 -15.13 -9.32
N ASN A 92 -4.32 -15.69 -9.55
CA ASN A 92 -4.94 -16.72 -8.70
C ASN A 92 -4.11 -18.02 -8.51
N PRO A 93 -3.33 -18.50 -9.49
CA PRO A 93 -2.47 -19.66 -9.30
C PRO A 93 -1.42 -19.47 -8.19
N PHE A 94 -0.93 -18.25 -8.00
CA PHE A 94 0.05 -17.92 -6.96
C PHE A 94 -0.64 -17.78 -5.62
N LYS A 95 -0.26 -18.60 -4.66
CA LYS A 95 -0.86 -18.54 -3.32
C LYS A 95 -0.21 -17.43 -2.50
N ARG A 96 -1.02 -16.78 -1.65
CA ARG A 96 -0.57 -15.63 -0.83
C ARG A 96 0.09 -14.53 -1.68
N ASN A 97 1.16 -13.91 -1.23
CA ASN A 97 1.87 -12.83 -1.92
C ASN A 97 0.94 -11.66 -2.31
N ASN A 98 0.02 -11.32 -1.41
CA ASN A 98 -1.04 -10.36 -1.67
C ASN A 98 -0.52 -8.92 -1.75
N LEU A 99 0.58 -8.60 -1.07
CA LEU A 99 1.20 -7.27 -1.17
C LEU A 99 1.85 -7.05 -2.53
N ALA A 100 2.55 -8.07 -3.06
CA ALA A 100 3.12 -8.01 -4.40
C ALA A 100 2.03 -7.94 -5.48
N LYS A 101 0.99 -8.78 -5.36
CA LYS A 101 -0.16 -8.76 -6.29
C LYS A 101 -0.87 -7.41 -6.28
N SER A 102 -1.20 -6.90 -5.10
CA SER A 102 -1.89 -5.61 -4.94
C SER A 102 -1.07 -4.44 -5.50
N ALA A 103 0.25 -4.48 -5.38
CA ALA A 103 1.10 -3.43 -5.93
C ALA A 103 1.07 -3.39 -7.47
N LEU A 104 1.17 -4.54 -8.12
CA LEU A 104 1.11 -4.63 -9.58
C LEU A 104 -0.30 -4.34 -10.08
N GLU A 105 -1.32 -4.91 -9.44
CA GLU A 105 -2.73 -4.66 -9.75
C GLU A 105 -3.07 -3.17 -9.61
N GLY A 106 -2.65 -2.53 -8.50
CA GLY A 106 -2.85 -1.10 -8.27
C GLY A 106 -2.21 -0.23 -9.35
N ALA A 107 -0.98 -0.57 -9.79
CA ALA A 107 -0.31 0.13 -10.88
C ALA A 107 -1.08 0.01 -12.21
N ILE A 108 -1.63 -1.16 -12.51
CA ILE A 108 -2.40 -1.39 -13.73
C ILE A 108 -3.78 -0.73 -13.66
N TRP A 109 -4.44 -0.74 -12.50
CA TRP A 109 -5.68 0.02 -12.29
C TRP A 109 -5.49 1.54 -12.46
N ASP A 110 -4.40 2.11 -11.91
CA ASP A 110 -4.09 3.53 -12.08
C ASP A 110 -3.77 3.86 -13.54
N LEU A 111 -3.03 2.98 -14.23
CA LEU A 111 -2.75 3.11 -15.66
C LEU A 111 -4.04 3.08 -16.48
N TYR A 112 -4.92 2.12 -16.20
CA TYR A 112 -6.22 1.98 -16.86
C TYR A 112 -7.08 3.22 -16.69
N ALA A 113 -7.25 3.70 -15.46
CA ALA A 113 -8.04 4.89 -15.17
C ALA A 113 -7.52 6.13 -15.92
N LYS A 114 -6.21 6.32 -15.97
CA LYS A 114 -5.57 7.41 -16.72
C LYS A 114 -5.76 7.27 -18.23
N THR A 115 -5.68 6.05 -18.75
CA THR A 115 -5.92 5.77 -20.20
C THR A 115 -7.37 6.07 -20.59
N GLU A 116 -8.31 5.76 -19.69
CA GLU A 116 -9.74 6.08 -19.87
C GLU A 116 -10.07 7.56 -19.60
N GLY A 117 -9.12 8.37 -19.13
CA GLY A 117 -9.36 9.77 -18.76
C GLY A 117 -10.29 9.92 -17.56
N LYS A 118 -10.35 8.92 -16.67
CA LYS A 118 -11.20 8.86 -15.48
C LYS A 118 -10.38 8.86 -14.20
N SER A 119 -10.99 9.23 -13.07
CA SER A 119 -10.39 8.99 -11.78
C SER A 119 -10.41 7.50 -11.42
N LEU A 120 -9.40 7.02 -10.69
CA LEU A 120 -9.39 5.65 -10.18
C LEU A 120 -10.64 5.35 -9.33
N ALA A 121 -11.06 6.32 -8.52
CA ALA A 121 -12.30 6.20 -7.73
C ALA A 121 -13.52 5.91 -8.61
N SER A 122 -13.68 6.63 -9.74
CA SER A 122 -14.78 6.39 -10.68
C SER A 122 -14.69 5.01 -11.33
N CYS A 123 -13.49 4.56 -11.70
CA CYS A 123 -13.30 3.23 -12.30
C CYS A 123 -13.62 2.10 -11.30
N LEU A 124 -13.39 2.32 -10.01
CA LEU A 124 -13.73 1.38 -8.93
C LEU A 124 -15.18 1.53 -8.41
N GLY A 125 -16.02 2.32 -9.08
CA GLY A 125 -17.42 2.51 -8.68
C GLY A 125 -17.64 3.44 -7.50
N GLY A 126 -16.66 4.30 -7.19
CA GLY A 126 -16.79 5.32 -6.14
C GLY A 126 -17.89 6.33 -6.45
N VAL A 127 -18.76 6.58 -5.49
CA VAL A 127 -19.94 7.48 -5.61
C VAL A 127 -19.90 8.67 -4.66
N HIS A 128 -18.87 8.75 -3.81
CA HIS A 128 -18.71 9.83 -2.83
C HIS A 128 -17.46 10.65 -3.14
N ASP A 129 -17.59 11.97 -3.06
CA ASP A 129 -16.47 12.91 -3.23
C ASP A 129 -15.58 12.98 -1.97
N THR A 130 -16.13 12.61 -0.82
CA THR A 130 -15.42 12.63 0.46
C THR A 130 -15.71 11.38 1.28
N VAL A 131 -14.72 10.92 2.03
CA VAL A 131 -14.83 9.76 2.94
C VAL A 131 -14.31 10.14 4.31
N GLU A 132 -15.10 9.90 5.37
CA GLU A 132 -14.65 10.08 6.75
C GLU A 132 -13.54 9.06 7.08
N VAL A 133 -12.39 9.55 7.51
CA VAL A 133 -11.26 8.73 7.88
C VAL A 133 -10.99 8.75 9.38
N GLY A 134 -10.40 7.67 9.90
CA GLY A 134 -9.85 7.62 11.25
C GLY A 134 -8.33 7.79 11.23
N VAL A 135 -7.77 8.14 12.37
CA VAL A 135 -6.32 8.18 12.59
C VAL A 135 -5.89 7.08 13.56
N SER A 136 -4.72 6.50 13.33
CA SER A 136 -4.11 5.53 14.25
C SER A 136 -2.93 6.18 14.96
N LEU A 137 -2.94 6.13 16.29
CA LEU A 137 -1.82 6.53 17.13
C LEU A 137 -0.94 5.31 17.41
N GLY A 138 0.39 5.54 17.40
CA GLY A 138 1.36 4.56 17.90
C GLY A 138 1.26 4.37 19.41
N ILE A 139 2.10 3.50 19.97
CA ILE A 139 2.23 3.36 21.42
C ILE A 139 3.06 4.53 21.95
N GLU A 140 2.45 5.35 22.77
CA GLU A 140 3.10 6.48 23.42
C GLU A 140 3.91 6.04 24.67
N LYS A 141 4.81 6.91 25.13
CA LYS A 141 5.67 6.64 26.29
C LYS A 141 4.88 6.51 27.58
N ASN A 142 3.87 7.35 27.74
CA ASN A 142 3.01 7.43 28.93
C ASN A 142 1.61 7.89 28.54
N ILE A 143 0.69 7.88 29.50
CA ILE A 143 -0.71 8.23 29.30
C ILE A 143 -0.90 9.71 28.99
N ASP A 144 -0.10 10.59 29.57
CA ASP A 144 -0.23 12.04 29.35
C ASP A 144 0.11 12.41 27.90
N ASP A 145 1.14 11.78 27.32
CA ASP A 145 1.51 11.96 25.92
C ASP A 145 0.41 11.40 25.02
N LEU A 146 -0.19 10.26 25.37
CA LEU A 146 -1.31 9.69 24.64
C LEU A 146 -2.53 10.62 24.64
N LEU A 147 -2.91 11.16 25.82
CA LEU A 147 -4.03 12.09 25.94
C LEU A 147 -3.79 13.39 25.17
N LYS A 148 -2.56 13.88 25.14
CA LYS A 148 -2.14 15.00 24.30
C LYS A 148 -2.33 14.70 22.81
N SER A 149 -1.84 13.54 22.36
CA SER A 149 -1.96 13.12 20.96
C SER A 149 -3.44 12.95 20.56
N ILE A 150 -4.27 12.35 21.42
CA ILE A 150 -5.71 12.20 21.19
C ILE A 150 -6.38 13.57 21.06
N LYS A 151 -6.10 14.47 22.00
CA LYS A 151 -6.67 15.83 21.99
C LYS A 151 -6.32 16.56 20.70
N GLN A 152 -5.04 16.54 20.32
CA GLN A 152 -4.58 17.16 19.08
C GLN A 152 -5.32 16.59 17.85
N LYS A 153 -5.44 15.27 17.74
CA LYS A 153 -6.14 14.63 16.60
C LYS A 153 -7.64 14.91 16.59
N SER A 154 -8.26 15.04 17.77
CA SER A 154 -9.65 15.48 17.88
C SER A 154 -9.83 16.93 17.42
N GLU A 155 -8.91 17.84 17.78
CA GLU A 155 -8.90 19.22 17.33
C GLU A 155 -8.64 19.36 15.82
N GLU A 156 -7.87 18.45 15.23
CA GLU A 156 -7.68 18.31 13.76
C GLU A 156 -8.95 17.80 13.03
N GLY A 157 -10.01 17.40 13.77
CA GLY A 157 -11.30 17.01 13.22
C GLY A 157 -11.50 15.50 13.03
N TYR A 158 -10.57 14.65 13.46
CA TYR A 158 -10.76 13.20 13.39
C TYR A 158 -11.84 12.73 14.36
N LYS A 159 -12.90 12.10 13.83
CA LYS A 159 -14.01 11.55 14.64
C LYS A 159 -13.71 10.15 15.18
N ARG A 160 -12.76 9.43 14.58
CA ARG A 160 -12.34 8.10 14.99
C ARG A 160 -10.84 8.05 15.18
N ILE A 161 -10.42 7.77 16.42
CA ILE A 161 -9.01 7.67 16.81
C ILE A 161 -8.77 6.24 17.29
N LYS A 162 -7.89 5.51 16.61
CA LYS A 162 -7.45 4.18 17.00
C LYS A 162 -6.19 4.29 17.85
N VAL A 163 -6.25 3.76 19.05
CA VAL A 163 -5.12 3.69 19.98
C VAL A 163 -4.53 2.28 19.95
N LYS A 164 -3.21 2.18 19.88
CA LYS A 164 -2.50 0.91 20.02
C LYS A 164 -2.20 0.64 21.48
N ILE A 165 -2.49 -0.59 21.89
CA ILE A 165 -2.24 -1.11 23.22
C ILE A 165 -1.19 -2.24 23.17
N LYS A 166 -0.61 -2.59 24.30
CA LYS A 166 0.28 -3.75 24.47
C LYS A 166 0.09 -4.34 25.86
N PRO A 167 0.43 -5.63 26.08
CA PRO A 167 0.43 -6.22 27.41
C PRO A 167 1.18 -5.35 28.42
N SER A 168 0.63 -5.22 29.63
CA SER A 168 1.11 -4.36 30.73
C SER A 168 0.91 -2.83 30.54
N LYS A 169 0.25 -2.38 29.46
CA LYS A 169 -0.11 -0.96 29.23
C LYS A 169 -1.54 -0.80 28.67
N ASP A 170 -2.39 -1.77 28.90
CA ASP A 170 -3.75 -1.86 28.36
C ASP A 170 -4.85 -1.82 29.45
N ILE A 171 -4.47 -1.77 30.74
CA ILE A 171 -5.40 -1.87 31.88
C ILE A 171 -5.23 -0.71 32.90
N ASP A 172 -4.51 0.33 32.62
CA ASP A 172 -4.38 1.50 33.53
C ASP A 172 -5.39 2.59 33.20
#